data_4dd76ac5c2983849867169f3fa6351a3
#
_entry.id   4dd76ac5c2983849867169f3fa6351a3
#
_cell.length_a   1.000
_cell.length_b   1.000
_cell.length_c   1.000
_cell.angle_alpha   90.00
_cell.angle_beta   90.00
_cell.angle_gamma   90.00
#
_symmetry.space_group_name_H-M   'P 1'
#
loop_
_entity.id
_entity.type
_entity.pdbx_description
1 polymer ?
#
loop_
_entity_poly.entity_id
_entity_poly.type
_entity_poly.pdbx_seq_one_letter_code
_entity_poly.pdbx_strand_id
1 'polypeptide(L)'
;MSLSKLISTALLATLASAFTFAAEKNPAQAGFNAAESDAKAIAIADATMAAMGGRQAWDETRHLTWRFFGNRLHVWDKYTGDHRFENKDQVVLSNLNTGIGRVWEAGTEVTKPDAVAKAVNQAKGAWINDSYWLVMPYKLKDSGVTLKYVGVQPNAAGRPSDVLQLTFQAVGRTPDNKYHVFVDQSTHLVTEWTFWKDYNSDDSRSLGPWTNWQRYGKILLADGHGDKAHTDIAVFQKLPASVYTAPAPFVLSAHR
;
A
#
# COMPACT_ATOMS: atom_id res chain seq x y z
N MET A 1 -45.46 39.11 -63.05
CA MET A 1 -45.51 37.82 -62.30
C MET A 1 -44.10 37.40 -61.98
N SER A 2 -43.64 37.63 -60.72
CA SER A 2 -42.31 37.25 -60.26
C SER A 2 -42.44 36.39 -58.97
N LEU A 3 -42.03 35.14 -59.03
CA LEU A 3 -42.01 34.20 -57.92
C LEU A 3 -40.70 34.40 -57.13
N SER A 4 -40.82 34.90 -55.94
CA SER A 4 -39.72 34.89 -54.95
C SER A 4 -39.56 33.53 -54.31
N LYS A 5 -38.37 32.92 -54.50
CA LYS A 5 -38.00 31.69 -53.79
C LYS A 5 -37.43 32.07 -52.45
N LEU A 6 -38.11 31.67 -51.39
CA LEU A 6 -37.56 31.62 -49.97
C LEU A 6 -36.67 30.42 -49.81
N ILE A 7 -35.40 30.66 -49.52
CA ILE A 7 -34.43 29.65 -49.11
C ILE A 7 -34.39 29.64 -47.58
N SER A 8 -34.96 28.60 -46.97
CA SER A 8 -34.82 28.35 -45.51
C SER A 8 -33.51 27.66 -45.22
N THR A 9 -32.61 28.38 -44.57
CA THR A 9 -31.35 27.80 -44.05
C THR A 9 -31.60 27.19 -42.68
N ALA A 10 -31.62 25.89 -42.58
CA ALA A 10 -31.71 25.17 -41.33
C ALA A 10 -30.31 25.16 -40.66
N LEU A 11 -30.18 25.81 -39.52
CA LEU A 11 -28.99 25.83 -38.69
C LEU A 11 -28.99 24.55 -37.82
N LEU A 12 -28.16 23.59 -38.15
CA LEU A 12 -27.93 22.39 -37.34
C LEU A 12 -27.02 22.75 -36.17
N ALA A 13 -27.58 22.94 -34.97
CA ALA A 13 -26.82 23.12 -33.76
C ALA A 13 -26.37 21.72 -33.24
N THR A 14 -25.11 21.39 -33.43
CA THR A 14 -24.49 20.22 -32.81
C THR A 14 -24.25 20.49 -31.31
N LEU A 15 -25.07 19.88 -30.44
CA LEU A 15 -24.78 19.83 -29.02
C LEU A 15 -23.59 18.89 -28.79
N ALA A 16 -22.42 19.45 -28.54
CA ALA A 16 -21.29 18.71 -27.99
C ALA A 16 -21.57 18.46 -26.50
N SER A 17 -22.03 17.26 -26.16
CA SER A 17 -22.12 16.81 -24.77
C SER A 17 -20.70 16.64 -24.19
N ALA A 18 -20.27 17.61 -23.40
CA ALA A 18 -19.05 17.49 -22.61
C ALA A 18 -19.31 16.44 -21.51
N PHE A 19 -18.82 15.22 -21.71
CA PHE A 19 -18.72 14.25 -20.63
C PHE A 19 -17.68 14.75 -19.63
N THR A 20 -18.13 15.37 -18.54
CA THR A 20 -17.32 15.59 -17.36
C THR A 20 -17.13 14.24 -16.68
N PHE A 21 -15.98 13.61 -16.89
CA PHE A 21 -15.57 12.47 -16.06
C PHE A 21 -15.41 13.01 -14.64
N ALA A 22 -16.31 12.59 -13.73
CA ALA A 22 -16.08 12.78 -12.30
C ALA A 22 -14.77 12.08 -11.96
N ALA A 23 -13.84 12.79 -11.30
CA ALA A 23 -12.57 12.20 -10.89
C ALA A 23 -12.85 10.95 -10.06
N GLU A 24 -12.20 9.84 -10.40
CA GLU A 24 -12.33 8.58 -9.68
C GLU A 24 -11.91 8.79 -8.21
N LYS A 25 -12.77 8.43 -7.25
CA LYS A 25 -12.52 8.68 -5.82
C LYS A 25 -11.31 7.91 -5.30
N ASN A 26 -11.04 6.72 -5.85
CA ASN A 26 -9.92 5.86 -5.49
C ASN A 26 -9.11 5.48 -6.74
N PRO A 27 -8.40 6.43 -7.37
CA PRO A 27 -7.64 6.16 -8.58
C PRO A 27 -6.54 5.12 -8.34
N ALA A 28 -6.31 4.27 -9.34
CA ALA A 28 -5.20 3.34 -9.32
C ALA A 28 -3.85 4.09 -9.43
N GLN A 29 -2.78 3.44 -8.96
CA GLN A 29 -1.41 3.92 -9.24
C GLN A 29 -1.10 3.80 -10.74
N ALA A 30 -0.27 4.71 -11.23
CA ALA A 30 0.29 4.57 -12.57
C ALA A 30 0.99 3.21 -12.72
N GLY A 31 0.68 2.48 -13.81
CA GLY A 31 1.20 1.13 -14.04
C GLY A 31 0.39 0.00 -13.40
N PHE A 32 -0.77 0.26 -12.81
CA PHE A 32 -1.72 -0.78 -12.47
C PHE A 32 -2.24 -1.47 -13.74
N ASN A 33 -2.31 -2.81 -13.76
CA ASN A 33 -2.71 -3.58 -14.93
C ASN A 33 -4.25 -3.65 -15.07
N ALA A 34 -4.88 -2.49 -15.29
CA ALA A 34 -6.33 -2.39 -15.35
C ALA A 34 -6.96 -3.25 -16.46
N ALA A 35 -6.33 -3.32 -17.64
CA ALA A 35 -6.81 -4.08 -18.78
C ALA A 35 -6.83 -5.59 -18.51
N GLU A 36 -5.91 -6.08 -17.68
CA GLU A 36 -5.80 -7.49 -17.30
C GLU A 36 -6.58 -7.82 -16.02
N SER A 37 -7.16 -6.82 -15.36
CA SER A 37 -7.87 -6.97 -14.09
C SER A 37 -9.38 -7.09 -14.32
N ASP A 38 -10.04 -7.89 -13.47
CA ASP A 38 -11.49 -8.03 -13.54
C ASP A 38 -12.19 -6.79 -12.96
N ALA A 39 -13.18 -6.26 -13.66
CA ALA A 39 -13.92 -5.07 -13.21
C ALA A 39 -14.53 -5.26 -11.80
N LYS A 40 -15.00 -6.46 -11.47
CA LYS A 40 -15.54 -6.80 -10.14
C LYS A 40 -14.43 -6.76 -9.08
N ALA A 41 -13.24 -7.25 -9.38
CA ALA A 41 -12.11 -7.20 -8.45
C ALA A 41 -11.66 -5.75 -8.19
N ILE A 42 -11.63 -4.91 -9.21
CA ILE A 42 -11.36 -3.47 -9.09
C ILE A 42 -12.40 -2.80 -8.19
N ALA A 43 -13.70 -3.07 -8.40
CA ALA A 43 -14.77 -2.49 -7.58
C ALA A 43 -14.66 -2.88 -6.09
N ILE A 44 -14.27 -4.13 -5.79
CA ILE A 44 -14.03 -4.59 -4.42
C ILE A 44 -12.79 -3.89 -3.82
N ALA A 45 -11.71 -3.75 -4.59
CA ALA A 45 -10.52 -3.01 -4.14
C ALA A 45 -10.85 -1.54 -3.85
N ASP A 46 -11.74 -0.91 -4.62
CA ASP A 46 -12.21 0.46 -4.39
C ASP A 46 -13.06 0.57 -3.13
N ALA A 47 -13.95 -0.40 -2.89
CA ALA A 47 -14.73 -0.46 -1.65
C ALA A 47 -13.82 -0.64 -0.43
N THR A 48 -12.78 -1.49 -0.54
CA THR A 48 -11.76 -1.68 0.51
C THR A 48 -11.00 -0.38 0.78
N MET A 49 -10.52 0.30 -0.25
CA MET A 49 -9.84 1.60 -0.12
C MET A 49 -10.75 2.63 0.55
N ALA A 50 -12.03 2.71 0.15
CA ALA A 50 -13.01 3.62 0.73
C ALA A 50 -13.27 3.33 2.21
N ALA A 51 -13.43 2.05 2.59
CA ALA A 51 -13.63 1.62 3.97
C ALA A 51 -12.45 2.00 4.89
N MET A 52 -11.24 2.02 4.35
CA MET A 52 -10.03 2.38 5.07
C MET A 52 -9.75 3.90 5.15
N GLY A 53 -10.64 4.75 4.62
CA GLY A 53 -10.49 6.21 4.64
C GLY A 53 -10.35 6.84 3.27
N GLY A 54 -10.16 6.03 2.22
CA GLY A 54 -10.04 6.45 0.84
C GLY A 54 -8.61 6.81 0.40
N ARG A 55 -8.45 6.88 -0.92
CA ARG A 55 -7.16 7.14 -1.54
C ARG A 55 -6.55 8.48 -1.14
N GLN A 56 -7.37 9.52 -1.05
CA GLN A 56 -6.90 10.84 -0.64
C GLN A 56 -6.31 10.82 0.79
N ALA A 57 -7.01 10.19 1.76
CA ALA A 57 -6.51 10.09 3.13
C ALA A 57 -5.19 9.31 3.21
N TRP A 58 -5.06 8.23 2.42
CA TRP A 58 -3.82 7.49 2.29
C TRP A 58 -2.68 8.34 1.71
N ASP A 59 -2.94 9.09 0.65
CA ASP A 59 -1.93 9.94 0.00
C ASP A 59 -1.50 11.09 0.91
N GLU A 60 -2.44 11.71 1.64
CA GLU A 60 -2.16 12.79 2.61
C GLU A 60 -1.43 12.30 3.87
N THR A 61 -1.43 11.01 4.18
CA THR A 61 -0.65 10.43 5.27
C THR A 61 0.83 10.45 4.90
N ARG A 62 1.61 11.36 5.49
CA ARG A 62 3.02 11.55 5.13
C ARG A 62 3.94 10.58 5.83
N HIS A 63 4.03 10.67 7.17
CA HIS A 63 4.93 9.82 7.94
C HIS A 63 4.16 8.67 8.58
N LEU A 64 4.69 7.46 8.45
CA LEU A 64 4.17 6.24 9.05
C LEU A 64 5.26 5.57 9.86
N THR A 65 4.97 5.21 11.11
CA THR A 65 5.85 4.40 11.95
C THR A 65 5.13 3.13 12.37
N TRP A 66 5.88 2.06 12.50
CA TRP A 66 5.45 0.78 13.07
C TRP A 66 6.65 -0.05 13.50
N ARG A 67 6.41 -0.95 14.45
CA ARG A 67 7.36 -2.01 14.80
C ARG A 67 6.81 -3.35 14.31
N PHE A 68 7.51 -3.96 13.37
CA PHE A 68 7.14 -5.23 12.77
C PHE A 68 7.27 -6.35 13.80
N PHE A 69 6.13 -6.90 14.24
CA PHE A 69 6.02 -7.99 15.20
C PHE A 69 6.93 -7.82 16.45
N GLY A 70 6.92 -6.61 17.00
CA GLY A 70 7.69 -6.26 18.18
C GLY A 70 9.21 -6.11 18.00
N ASN A 71 9.74 -6.34 16.80
CA ASN A 71 11.19 -6.35 16.55
C ASN A 71 11.67 -5.11 15.80
N ARG A 72 11.54 -5.08 14.49
CA ARG A 72 12.09 -4.04 13.62
C ARG A 72 11.23 -2.79 13.60
N LEU A 73 11.80 -1.66 13.99
CA LEU A 73 11.12 -0.37 13.86
C LEU A 73 11.37 0.23 12.49
N HIS A 74 10.30 0.74 11.90
CA HIS A 74 10.34 1.55 10.70
C HIS A 74 9.72 2.92 10.99
N VAL A 75 10.36 4.00 10.48
CA VAL A 75 9.77 5.33 10.33
C VAL A 75 9.98 5.72 8.88
N TRP A 76 8.88 5.95 8.16
CA TRP A 76 8.88 6.17 6.73
C TRP A 76 8.21 7.48 6.37
N ASP A 77 8.95 8.37 5.68
CA ASP A 77 8.38 9.52 4.98
C ASP A 77 7.97 9.08 3.58
N LYS A 78 6.68 8.92 3.36
CA LYS A 78 6.12 8.48 2.07
C LYS A 78 6.38 9.47 0.93
N TYR A 79 6.59 10.76 1.24
CA TYR A 79 6.76 11.80 0.22
C TYR A 79 8.19 11.87 -0.30
N THR A 80 9.19 11.78 0.58
CA THR A 80 10.59 11.87 0.20
C THR A 80 11.25 10.52 -0.02
N GLY A 81 10.68 9.46 0.57
CA GLY A 81 11.31 8.13 0.63
C GLY A 81 12.32 8.00 1.75
N ASP A 82 12.46 8.99 2.63
CA ASP A 82 13.36 8.89 3.77
C ASP A 82 12.86 7.82 4.73
N HIS A 83 13.78 7.00 5.20
CA HIS A 83 13.47 5.82 5.96
C HIS A 83 14.47 5.65 7.11
N ARG A 84 13.93 5.49 8.30
CA ARG A 84 14.65 5.03 9.48
C ARG A 84 14.30 3.59 9.75
N PHE A 85 15.30 2.75 9.91
CA PHE A 85 15.18 1.36 10.30
C PHE A 85 16.01 1.12 11.56
N GLU A 86 15.38 0.52 12.57
CA GLU A 86 16.06 0.07 13.78
C GLU A 86 15.83 -1.42 14.00
N ASN A 87 16.89 -2.16 14.26
CA ASN A 87 16.82 -3.58 14.60
C ASN A 87 17.92 -3.91 15.61
N LYS A 88 17.53 -4.23 16.85
CA LYS A 88 18.46 -4.38 17.97
C LYS A 88 19.35 -3.13 18.09
N ASP A 89 20.67 -3.31 17.98
CA ASP A 89 21.66 -2.23 18.13
C ASP A 89 22.00 -1.53 16.80
N GLN A 90 21.35 -1.93 15.70
CA GLN A 90 21.57 -1.34 14.38
C GLN A 90 20.56 -0.24 14.09
N VAL A 91 21.05 0.90 13.62
CA VAL A 91 20.26 2.00 13.06
C VAL A 91 20.71 2.23 11.61
N VAL A 92 19.75 2.17 10.66
CA VAL A 92 19.97 2.53 9.26
C VAL A 92 19.10 3.72 8.93
N LEU A 93 19.72 4.81 8.52
CA LEU A 93 19.05 6.01 8.00
C LEU A 93 19.32 6.08 6.50
N SER A 94 18.29 5.89 5.69
CA SER A 94 18.45 5.77 4.24
C SER A 94 17.29 6.39 3.49
N ASN A 95 17.47 6.58 2.18
CA ASN A 95 16.38 6.95 1.31
C ASN A 95 16.04 5.75 0.40
N LEU A 96 14.78 5.32 0.43
CA LEU A 96 14.29 4.14 -0.30
C LEU A 96 14.35 4.30 -1.82
N ASN A 97 14.28 5.55 -2.31
CA ASN A 97 14.29 5.85 -3.74
C ASN A 97 15.73 5.80 -4.29
N THR A 98 16.68 6.41 -3.58
CA THR A 98 18.08 6.50 -4.05
C THR A 98 18.94 5.34 -3.61
N GLY A 99 18.56 4.64 -2.52
CA GLY A 99 19.38 3.59 -1.91
C GLY A 99 20.64 4.12 -1.19
N ILE A 100 20.72 5.43 -0.95
CA ILE A 100 21.81 6.06 -0.20
C ILE A 100 21.44 6.10 1.28
N GLY A 101 22.40 5.86 2.17
CA GLY A 101 22.15 5.88 3.59
C GLY A 101 23.43 5.86 4.44
N ARG A 102 23.22 5.93 5.76
CA ARG A 102 24.24 5.83 6.81
C ARG A 102 23.80 4.75 7.80
N VAL A 103 24.75 4.11 8.43
CA VAL A 103 24.54 2.95 9.30
C VAL A 103 25.31 3.09 10.59
N TRP A 104 24.68 2.74 11.70
CA TRP A 104 25.32 2.62 13.01
C TRP A 104 25.07 1.25 13.58
N GLU A 105 26.08 0.69 14.24
CA GLU A 105 26.02 -0.56 15.00
C GLU A 105 26.54 -0.29 16.40
N ALA A 106 25.74 -0.60 17.42
CA ALA A 106 26.03 -0.30 18.83
C ALA A 106 26.52 1.15 19.05
N GLY A 107 25.88 2.11 18.39
CA GLY A 107 26.20 3.55 18.50
C GLY A 107 27.41 4.02 17.68
N THR A 108 28.15 3.11 17.04
CA THR A 108 29.34 3.44 16.22
C THR A 108 28.95 3.48 14.75
N GLU A 109 29.35 4.53 14.03
CA GLU A 109 29.08 4.65 12.60
C GLU A 109 29.92 3.65 11.77
N VAL A 110 29.24 2.92 10.91
CA VAL A 110 29.86 2.00 9.94
C VAL A 110 30.31 2.81 8.72
N THR A 111 31.61 2.84 8.43
CA THR A 111 32.17 3.68 7.37
C THR A 111 32.63 2.89 6.14
N LYS A 112 32.73 1.53 6.21
CA LYS A 112 33.12 0.70 5.09
C LYS A 112 32.02 0.70 4.02
N PRO A 113 32.26 1.17 2.76
CA PRO A 113 31.23 1.34 1.75
C PRO A 113 30.40 0.08 1.48
N ASP A 114 31.03 -1.08 1.34
CA ASP A 114 30.33 -2.34 1.07
C ASP A 114 29.44 -2.78 2.24
N ALA A 115 29.87 -2.54 3.48
CA ALA A 115 29.07 -2.84 4.67
C ALA A 115 27.85 -1.90 4.76
N VAL A 116 28.03 -0.62 4.47
CA VAL A 116 26.94 0.36 4.40
C VAL A 116 25.93 -0.03 3.32
N ALA A 117 26.40 -0.28 2.09
CA ALA A 117 25.52 -0.67 0.98
C ALA A 117 24.73 -1.96 1.28
N LYS A 118 25.38 -2.95 1.87
CA LYS A 118 24.74 -4.20 2.31
C LYS A 118 23.65 -3.94 3.33
N ALA A 119 23.91 -3.16 4.37
CA ALA A 119 22.95 -2.86 5.45
C ALA A 119 21.76 -2.06 4.92
N VAL A 120 22.00 -1.04 4.08
CA VAL A 120 20.94 -0.23 3.44
C VAL A 120 20.06 -1.12 2.56
N ASN A 121 20.64 -2.03 1.76
CA ASN A 121 19.85 -2.96 0.95
C ASN A 121 19.04 -3.95 1.80
N GLN A 122 19.57 -4.41 2.92
CA GLN A 122 18.86 -5.25 3.89
C GLN A 122 17.70 -4.49 4.54
N ALA A 123 17.91 -3.24 4.98
CA ALA A 123 16.86 -2.40 5.55
C ALA A 123 15.74 -2.11 4.53
N LYS A 124 16.09 -1.84 3.26
CA LYS A 124 15.12 -1.70 2.18
C LYS A 124 14.34 -3.00 1.95
N GLY A 125 15.02 -4.15 2.01
CA GLY A 125 14.37 -5.47 1.89
C GLY A 125 13.40 -5.75 3.04
N ALA A 126 13.80 -5.40 4.26
CA ALA A 126 12.92 -5.49 5.43
C ALA A 126 11.72 -4.56 5.26
N TRP A 127 11.92 -3.30 4.84
CA TRP A 127 10.81 -2.37 4.59
C TRP A 127 9.82 -2.91 3.55
N ILE A 128 10.28 -3.49 2.43
CA ILE A 128 9.40 -4.07 1.41
C ILE A 128 8.51 -5.16 2.01
N ASN A 129 9.10 -6.10 2.77
CA ASN A 129 8.34 -7.17 3.42
C ASN A 129 7.43 -6.63 4.52
N ASP A 130 7.99 -5.87 5.45
CA ASP A 130 7.34 -5.49 6.70
C ASP A 130 6.20 -4.48 6.47
N SER A 131 6.38 -3.55 5.51
CA SER A 131 5.31 -2.63 5.13
C SER A 131 4.16 -3.35 4.45
N TYR A 132 4.43 -4.41 3.68
CA TYR A 132 3.37 -5.17 3.01
C TYR A 132 2.42 -5.84 4.02
N TRP A 133 2.92 -6.26 5.17
CA TRP A 133 2.11 -6.79 6.28
C TRP A 133 1.25 -5.72 6.99
N LEU A 134 1.49 -4.45 6.77
CA LEU A 134 0.73 -3.36 7.38
C LEU A 134 -0.17 -2.64 6.37
N VAL A 135 0.33 -2.42 5.15
CA VAL A 135 -0.33 -1.53 4.17
C VAL A 135 -0.73 -2.21 2.87
N MET A 136 -0.63 -3.56 2.76
CA MET A 136 -1.03 -4.29 1.54
C MET A 136 -2.45 -3.93 1.08
N PRO A 137 -3.45 -3.75 1.97
CA PRO A 137 -4.79 -3.38 1.54
C PRO A 137 -4.88 -2.03 0.80
N TYR A 138 -3.96 -1.10 1.05
CA TYR A 138 -3.83 0.15 0.29
C TYR A 138 -3.16 -0.03 -1.07
N LYS A 139 -2.55 -1.19 -1.32
CA LYS A 139 -1.72 -1.50 -2.49
C LYS A 139 -2.41 -2.42 -3.49
N LEU A 140 -3.71 -2.67 -3.33
CA LEU A 140 -4.47 -3.55 -4.24
C LEU A 140 -4.49 -3.08 -5.69
N LYS A 141 -4.40 -1.75 -5.92
CA LYS A 141 -4.30 -1.16 -7.26
C LYS A 141 -2.96 -0.45 -7.49
N ASP A 142 -1.86 -1.01 -6.94
CA ASP A 142 -0.50 -0.49 -7.16
C ASP A 142 0.05 -0.84 -8.56
N SER A 143 1.14 -0.19 -8.94
CA SER A 143 1.88 -0.47 -10.17
C SER A 143 2.22 -1.96 -10.29
N GLY A 144 2.00 -2.54 -11.45
CA GLY A 144 2.30 -3.95 -11.77
C GLY A 144 1.35 -4.97 -11.15
N VAL A 145 0.35 -4.55 -10.36
CA VAL A 145 -0.65 -5.47 -9.79
C VAL A 145 -1.71 -5.80 -10.84
N THR A 146 -2.06 -7.09 -10.92
CA THR A 146 -3.24 -7.59 -11.65
C THR A 146 -4.19 -8.22 -10.64
N LEU A 147 -5.48 -7.85 -10.72
CA LEU A 147 -6.54 -8.34 -9.84
C LEU A 147 -7.50 -9.26 -10.57
N LYS A 148 -7.74 -10.45 -10.02
CA LYS A 148 -8.79 -11.37 -10.48
C LYS A 148 -9.79 -11.66 -9.36
N TYR A 149 -11.06 -11.81 -9.72
CA TYR A 149 -12.08 -12.18 -8.78
C TYR A 149 -12.21 -13.71 -8.73
N VAL A 150 -11.94 -14.30 -7.57
CA VAL A 150 -11.98 -15.77 -7.39
C VAL A 150 -13.38 -16.26 -7.03
N GLY A 151 -14.17 -15.46 -6.32
CA GLY A 151 -15.51 -15.84 -5.86
C GLY A 151 -15.76 -15.43 -4.41
N VAL A 152 -16.90 -15.87 -3.87
CA VAL A 152 -17.23 -15.73 -2.45
C VAL A 152 -16.79 -16.99 -1.71
N GLN A 153 -16.03 -16.81 -0.63
CA GLN A 153 -15.64 -17.91 0.27
C GLN A 153 -15.84 -17.47 1.72
N PRO A 154 -16.13 -18.38 2.65
CA PRO A 154 -16.13 -18.03 4.07
C PRO A 154 -14.70 -17.74 4.52
N ASN A 155 -14.52 -16.69 5.33
CA ASN A 155 -13.27 -16.47 6.04
C ASN A 155 -13.15 -17.41 7.26
N ALA A 156 -12.04 -17.35 7.98
CA ALA A 156 -11.80 -18.18 9.16
C ALA A 156 -12.86 -18.04 10.27
N ALA A 157 -13.61 -16.93 10.30
CA ALA A 157 -14.74 -16.71 11.20
C ALA A 157 -16.09 -17.18 10.61
N GLY A 158 -16.10 -17.84 9.45
CA GLY A 158 -17.30 -18.32 8.75
C GLY A 158 -18.11 -17.22 8.06
N ARG A 159 -17.61 -15.99 7.99
CA ARG A 159 -18.32 -14.88 7.32
C ARG A 159 -18.03 -14.84 5.82
N PRO A 160 -19.02 -14.51 4.97
CA PRO A 160 -18.83 -14.42 3.55
C PRO A 160 -17.83 -13.33 3.20
N SER A 161 -16.81 -13.66 2.41
CA SER A 161 -15.79 -12.76 1.94
C SER A 161 -15.63 -12.88 0.43
N ASP A 162 -15.50 -11.74 -0.24
CA ASP A 162 -15.04 -11.70 -1.62
C ASP A 162 -13.54 -11.99 -1.66
N VAL A 163 -13.12 -12.94 -2.50
CA VAL A 163 -11.71 -13.31 -2.62
C VAL A 163 -11.12 -12.70 -3.88
N LEU A 164 -10.08 -11.91 -3.68
CA LEU A 164 -9.28 -11.30 -4.75
C LEU A 164 -7.97 -12.06 -4.91
N GLN A 165 -7.64 -12.45 -6.13
CA GLN A 165 -6.30 -12.90 -6.48
C GLN A 165 -5.45 -11.72 -6.92
N LEU A 166 -4.26 -11.60 -6.34
CA LEU A 166 -3.22 -10.64 -6.74
C LEU A 166 -2.07 -11.40 -7.39
N THR A 167 -1.66 -10.95 -8.56
CA THR A 167 -0.40 -11.31 -9.23
C THR A 167 0.36 -10.05 -9.59
N PHE A 168 1.65 -10.17 -9.90
CA PHE A 168 2.54 -9.04 -10.09
C PHE A 168 3.29 -9.15 -11.40
N GLN A 169 3.58 -8.02 -12.03
CA GLN A 169 4.36 -7.95 -13.24
C GLN A 169 5.51 -6.95 -13.05
N ALA A 170 6.72 -7.45 -13.11
CA ALA A 170 7.97 -6.66 -13.07
C ALA A 170 8.10 -5.69 -11.87
N VAL A 171 7.46 -5.99 -10.73
CA VAL A 171 7.51 -5.14 -9.52
C VAL A 171 7.91 -5.94 -8.29
N GLY A 172 8.51 -5.26 -7.31
CA GLY A 172 8.94 -5.87 -6.06
C GLY A 172 10.19 -6.75 -6.22
N ARG A 173 10.47 -7.55 -5.19
CA ARG A 173 11.59 -8.52 -5.16
C ARG A 173 11.19 -9.94 -5.55
N THR A 174 9.90 -10.21 -5.56
CA THR A 174 9.32 -11.54 -5.77
C THR A 174 8.09 -11.42 -6.68
N PRO A 175 8.27 -11.06 -7.98
CA PRO A 175 7.16 -10.86 -8.90
C PRO A 175 6.35 -12.13 -9.17
N ASP A 176 6.93 -13.31 -8.92
CA ASP A 176 6.27 -14.61 -9.15
C ASP A 176 5.28 -14.97 -8.03
N ASN A 177 5.19 -14.18 -6.98
CA ASN A 177 4.26 -14.44 -5.89
C ASN A 177 2.81 -14.24 -6.32
N LYS A 178 1.91 -15.04 -5.73
CA LYS A 178 0.47 -14.89 -5.83
C LYS A 178 -0.13 -14.79 -4.42
N TYR A 179 -1.17 -13.98 -4.30
CA TYR A 179 -1.96 -13.88 -3.06
C TYR A 179 -3.44 -14.05 -3.34
N HIS A 180 -4.17 -14.69 -2.44
CA HIS A 180 -5.61 -14.52 -2.28
C HIS A 180 -5.85 -13.65 -1.06
N VAL A 181 -6.62 -12.60 -1.24
CA VAL A 181 -6.98 -11.63 -0.20
C VAL A 181 -8.48 -11.71 0.04
N PHE A 182 -8.89 -12.00 1.26
CA PHE A 182 -10.28 -12.14 1.66
C PHE A 182 -10.79 -10.79 2.18
N VAL A 183 -11.80 -10.26 1.51
CA VAL A 183 -12.45 -8.99 1.86
C VAL A 183 -13.84 -9.30 2.40
N ASP A 184 -14.09 -9.00 3.66
CA ASP A 184 -15.40 -9.22 4.30
C ASP A 184 -16.47 -8.38 3.61
N GLN A 185 -17.56 -9.00 3.17
CA GLN A 185 -18.61 -8.34 2.38
C GLN A 185 -19.36 -7.26 3.15
N SER A 186 -19.40 -7.33 4.48
CA SER A 186 -20.13 -6.36 5.30
C SER A 186 -19.30 -5.13 5.67
N THR A 187 -18.00 -5.30 5.91
CA THR A 187 -17.10 -4.23 6.34
C THR A 187 -16.22 -3.70 5.21
N HIS A 188 -16.06 -4.46 4.13
CA HIS A 188 -15.10 -4.24 3.04
C HIS A 188 -13.63 -4.18 3.51
N LEU A 189 -13.34 -4.69 4.71
CA LEU A 189 -11.97 -4.78 5.22
C LEU A 189 -11.38 -6.16 4.92
N VAL A 190 -10.06 -6.19 4.70
CA VAL A 190 -9.32 -7.44 4.57
C VAL A 190 -9.35 -8.17 5.90
N THR A 191 -9.63 -9.47 5.88
CA THR A 191 -9.72 -10.32 7.08
C THR A 191 -8.62 -11.37 7.14
N GLU A 192 -8.14 -11.83 6.00
CA GLU A 192 -7.06 -12.81 5.91
C GLU A 192 -6.45 -12.83 4.52
N TRP A 193 -5.32 -13.52 4.38
CA TRP A 193 -4.67 -13.74 3.11
C TRP A 193 -3.97 -15.09 3.02
N THR A 194 -3.91 -15.63 1.80
CA THR A 194 -3.16 -16.83 1.45
C THR A 194 -2.08 -16.48 0.45
N PHE A 195 -0.95 -17.11 0.52
CA PHE A 195 0.26 -16.83 -0.25
C PHE A 195 0.74 -18.06 -1.02
N TRP A 196 1.17 -17.86 -2.24
CA TRP A 196 1.94 -18.78 -3.06
C TRP A 196 3.27 -18.14 -3.41
N LYS A 197 4.36 -18.87 -3.23
CA LYS A 197 5.69 -18.40 -3.60
C LYS A 197 5.87 -18.30 -5.12
N ASP A 198 5.19 -19.15 -5.86
CA ASP A 198 5.12 -19.15 -7.32
C ASP A 198 3.64 -19.21 -7.73
N TYR A 199 3.23 -18.29 -8.62
CA TYR A 199 1.82 -18.19 -9.06
C TYR A 199 1.35 -19.44 -9.83
N ASN A 200 2.24 -20.27 -10.40
CA ASN A 200 1.93 -21.53 -11.06
C ASN A 200 1.86 -22.73 -10.10
N SER A 201 2.28 -22.56 -8.84
CA SER A 201 2.27 -23.64 -7.85
C SER A 201 0.91 -23.78 -7.19
N ASP A 202 0.55 -25.02 -6.83
CA ASP A 202 -0.58 -25.32 -5.94
C ASP A 202 -0.20 -25.21 -4.46
N ASP A 203 1.09 -25.10 -4.13
CA ASP A 203 1.60 -25.02 -2.77
C ASP A 203 1.34 -23.64 -2.18
N SER A 204 0.33 -23.58 -1.31
CA SER A 204 -0.11 -22.36 -0.66
C SER A 204 0.04 -22.42 0.85
N ARG A 205 0.15 -21.25 1.49
CA ARG A 205 0.10 -21.14 2.95
C ARG A 205 -0.74 -19.95 3.38
N SER A 206 -1.54 -20.13 4.43
CA SER A 206 -2.14 -18.99 5.12
C SER A 206 -1.04 -18.14 5.75
N LEU A 207 -1.13 -16.84 5.57
CA LEU A 207 -0.27 -15.88 6.27
C LEU A 207 -0.93 -15.33 7.55
N GLY A 208 -2.14 -15.83 7.87
CA GLY A 208 -2.88 -15.45 9.06
C GLY A 208 -3.89 -14.32 8.82
N PRO A 209 -4.60 -13.95 9.88
CA PRO A 209 -5.65 -12.95 9.81
C PRO A 209 -5.12 -11.53 9.78
N TRP A 210 -6.03 -10.62 9.35
CA TRP A 210 -5.94 -9.18 9.55
C TRP A 210 -7.02 -8.77 10.53
N THR A 211 -6.61 -8.43 11.76
CA THR A 211 -7.51 -8.13 12.87
C THR A 211 -7.16 -6.82 13.53
N ASN A 212 -8.03 -6.38 14.45
CA ASN A 212 -7.83 -5.17 15.23
C ASN A 212 -7.60 -3.92 14.35
N TRP A 213 -8.52 -3.71 13.41
CA TRP A 213 -8.53 -2.51 12.59
C TRP A 213 -8.80 -1.27 13.43
N GLN A 214 -7.87 -0.34 13.46
CA GLN A 214 -7.93 0.89 14.24
C GLN A 214 -7.66 2.11 13.36
N ARG A 215 -8.16 3.27 13.82
CA ARG A 215 -7.95 4.54 13.15
C ARG A 215 -6.65 5.19 13.58
N TYR A 216 -5.83 5.53 12.60
CA TYR A 216 -4.60 6.30 12.74
C TYR A 216 -4.72 7.56 11.86
N GLY A 217 -5.01 8.72 12.50
CA GLY A 217 -5.34 9.93 11.76
C GLY A 217 -6.60 9.72 10.89
N LYS A 218 -6.44 9.83 9.56
CA LYS A 218 -7.54 9.68 8.59
C LYS A 218 -7.68 8.26 8.03
N ILE A 219 -6.75 7.35 8.32
CA ILE A 219 -6.68 6.00 7.74
C ILE A 219 -6.95 4.91 8.78
N LEU A 220 -7.35 3.72 8.31
CA LEU A 220 -7.44 2.51 9.12
C LEU A 220 -6.24 1.60 8.83
N LEU A 221 -5.66 1.02 9.87
CA LEU A 221 -4.63 -0.02 9.79
C LEU A 221 -4.99 -1.16 10.74
N ALA A 222 -4.70 -2.40 10.33
CA ALA A 222 -4.80 -3.57 11.19
C ALA A 222 -3.44 -3.83 11.84
N ASP A 223 -3.40 -4.02 13.15
CA ASP A 223 -2.18 -4.37 13.85
C ASP A 223 -2.06 -5.87 14.17
N GLY A 224 -3.19 -6.60 14.20
CA GLY A 224 -3.23 -8.00 14.60
C GLY A 224 -3.07 -8.99 13.43
N HIS A 225 -2.19 -9.99 13.61
CA HIS A 225 -1.90 -11.05 12.66
C HIS A 225 -1.79 -12.40 13.36
N GLY A 226 -2.88 -12.86 13.98
CA GLY A 226 -2.93 -14.07 14.78
C GLY A 226 -2.21 -13.91 16.12
N ASP A 227 -1.17 -14.71 16.35
CA ASP A 227 -0.30 -14.64 17.52
C ASP A 227 0.73 -13.50 17.47
N LYS A 228 0.76 -12.75 16.39
CA LYS A 228 1.69 -11.63 16.14
C LYS A 228 0.93 -10.32 16.01
N ALA A 229 1.57 -9.24 16.42
CA ALA A 229 1.03 -7.91 16.24
C ALA A 229 2.11 -6.90 15.89
N HIS A 230 1.73 -5.90 15.09
CA HIS A 230 2.52 -4.69 14.95
C HIS A 230 2.32 -3.80 16.18
N THR A 231 3.40 -3.16 16.62
CA THR A 231 3.34 -2.17 17.71
C THR A 231 3.89 -0.83 17.22
N ASP A 232 3.84 0.19 18.06
CA ASP A 232 4.35 1.52 17.74
C ASP A 232 3.78 2.13 16.44
N ILE A 233 2.54 1.74 16.05
CA ILE A 233 1.89 2.31 14.89
C ILE A 233 1.46 3.75 15.20
N ALA A 234 1.90 4.67 14.37
CA ALA A 234 1.42 6.05 14.36
C ALA A 234 1.61 6.70 12.99
N VAL A 235 0.84 7.75 12.74
CA VAL A 235 0.95 8.59 11.55
C VAL A 235 1.17 10.04 11.96
N PHE A 236 2.00 10.76 11.19
CA PHE A 236 2.30 12.16 11.46
C PHE A 236 2.29 12.96 10.17
N GLN A 237 1.89 14.22 10.27
CA GLN A 237 2.02 15.18 9.17
C GLN A 237 3.41 15.80 9.13
N LYS A 238 4.07 15.90 10.28
CA LYS A 238 5.40 16.45 10.43
C LYS A 238 6.19 15.62 11.45
N LEU A 239 7.44 15.35 11.14
CA LEU A 239 8.45 14.87 12.08
C LEU A 239 9.70 15.73 11.94
N PRO A 240 10.49 15.92 13.01
CA PRO A 240 11.77 16.61 12.92
C PRO A 240 12.71 15.89 11.94
N ALA A 241 13.51 16.64 11.19
CA ALA A 241 14.50 16.07 10.26
C ALA A 241 15.49 15.14 10.97
N SER A 242 15.76 15.36 12.25
CA SER A 242 16.63 14.52 13.08
C SER A 242 16.18 13.07 13.14
N VAL A 243 14.90 12.77 12.96
CA VAL A 243 14.39 11.39 12.88
C VAL A 243 15.07 10.61 11.75
N TYR A 244 15.41 11.29 10.64
CA TYR A 244 16.01 10.68 9.45
C TYR A 244 17.51 10.97 9.29
N THR A 245 18.10 11.79 10.19
CA THR A 245 19.49 12.23 10.04
C THR A 245 20.38 11.95 11.27
N ALA A 246 19.79 11.72 12.44
CA ALA A 246 20.52 11.45 13.66
C ALA A 246 20.32 10.01 14.15
N PRO A 247 21.37 9.31 14.64
CA PRO A 247 21.31 7.91 15.05
C PRO A 247 20.61 7.67 16.40
N ALA A 248 20.31 8.71 17.17
CA ALA A 248 19.63 8.57 18.46
C ALA A 248 18.33 7.77 18.29
N PRO A 249 18.00 6.80 19.17
CA PRO A 249 16.83 5.95 19.05
C PRO A 249 15.54 6.74 18.89
N PHE A 250 14.64 6.26 18.04
CA PHE A 250 13.32 6.87 17.88
C PHE A 250 12.41 6.49 19.06
N VAL A 251 11.91 7.50 19.76
CA VAL A 251 10.99 7.33 20.88
C VAL A 251 9.63 7.90 20.51
N LEU A 252 8.66 7.02 20.23
CA LEU A 252 7.33 7.40 19.73
C LEU A 252 6.63 8.43 20.62
N SER A 253 6.71 8.28 21.96
CA SER A 253 6.07 9.20 22.92
C SER A 253 6.62 10.63 22.89
N ALA A 254 7.82 10.83 22.36
CA ALA A 254 8.40 12.17 22.19
C ALA A 254 7.85 12.95 20.98
N HIS A 255 7.03 12.29 20.15
CA HIS A 255 6.49 12.84 18.90
C HIS A 255 4.94 12.85 18.84
N ARG A 256 4.28 12.37 19.89
CA ARG A 256 2.81 12.41 20.05
C ARG A 256 2.32 13.72 20.60
#